data_c00a44df396db4692ae14c35d3765486
#
_entry.id   c00a44df396db4692ae14c35d3765486
#
_cell.length_a   1.000
_cell.length_b   1.000
_cell.length_c   1.000
_cell.angle_alpha   90.00
_cell.angle_beta   90.00
_cell.angle_gamma   90.00
#
_symmetry.space_group_name_H-M   'P 1'
#
loop_
_entity.id
_entity.type
_entity.pdbx_description
1 polymer ?
#
loop_
_entity_poly.entity_id
_entity_poly.type
_entity_poly.pdbx_seq_one_letter_code
_entity_poly.pdbx_strand_id
1 'polypeptide(L)'
;MASTSVSTLVIFIAAVSIAAAVSGVMVTTVGDIANSVDDRGGDVAADLDTDIEIISDPESGAVYNATREEVTVLVKNTGRRTLAAQPSVVEVLVEGRYVPSSAYDVTALDSDAWRTGTVARVVVNESVAAGDHRVTVVVGSERETLRFRT
;
A
#
# COMPACT_ATOMS: atom_id res chain seq x y z
N MET A 1 -37.40 -43.05 42.81
CA MET A 1 -37.58 -41.61 42.43
C MET A 1 -36.32 -40.77 42.50
N ALA A 2 -35.36 -41.08 43.33
CA ALA A 2 -34.09 -40.33 43.43
C ALA A 2 -33.17 -40.42 42.16
N SER A 3 -33.19 -41.56 41.45
CA SER A 3 -32.32 -41.77 40.29
C SER A 3 -32.70 -40.90 39.06
N THR A 4 -33.98 -40.61 38.86
CA THR A 4 -34.46 -39.74 37.78
C THR A 4 -34.05 -38.27 38.01
N SER A 5 -34.04 -37.82 39.25
CA SER A 5 -33.62 -36.46 39.62
C SER A 5 -32.13 -36.21 39.38
N VAL A 6 -31.28 -37.21 39.71
CA VAL A 6 -29.83 -37.12 39.49
C VAL A 6 -29.51 -37.13 37.99
N SER A 7 -30.14 -37.98 37.18
CA SER A 7 -29.95 -38.03 35.75
C SER A 7 -30.32 -36.70 35.06
N THR A 8 -31.44 -36.08 35.49
CA THR A 8 -31.85 -34.78 34.96
C THR A 8 -30.86 -33.67 35.33
N LEU A 9 -30.30 -33.71 36.54
CA LEU A 9 -29.28 -32.74 36.96
C LEU A 9 -28.00 -32.87 36.13
N VAL A 10 -27.54 -34.09 35.87
CA VAL A 10 -26.34 -34.33 35.04
C VAL A 10 -26.54 -33.83 33.62
N ILE A 11 -27.71 -34.12 33.01
CA ILE A 11 -28.03 -33.63 31.67
C ILE A 11 -28.10 -32.10 31.65
N PHE A 12 -28.64 -31.48 32.68
CA PHE A 12 -28.71 -30.02 32.78
C PHE A 12 -27.31 -29.40 32.85
N ILE A 13 -26.44 -29.92 33.70
CA ILE A 13 -25.07 -29.44 33.85
C ILE A 13 -24.30 -29.61 32.51
N ALA A 14 -24.45 -30.76 31.84
CA ALA A 14 -23.84 -31.01 30.54
C ALA A 14 -24.34 -30.03 29.48
N ALA A 15 -25.64 -29.77 29.43
CA ALA A 15 -26.23 -28.82 28.47
C ALA A 15 -25.73 -27.39 28.70
N VAL A 16 -25.66 -26.94 29.95
CA VAL A 16 -25.16 -25.61 30.32
C VAL A 16 -23.67 -25.49 29.95
N SER A 17 -22.88 -26.54 30.21
CA SER A 17 -21.45 -26.55 29.88
C SER A 17 -21.21 -26.45 28.37
N ILE A 18 -21.98 -27.18 27.56
CA ILE A 18 -21.91 -27.10 26.12
C ILE A 18 -22.36 -25.72 25.62
N ALA A 19 -23.46 -25.19 26.17
CA ALA A 19 -23.95 -23.87 25.81
C ALA A 19 -22.93 -22.76 26.12
N ALA A 20 -22.27 -22.84 27.27
CA ALA A 20 -21.20 -21.90 27.65
C ALA A 20 -19.99 -22.02 26.71
N ALA A 21 -19.56 -23.22 26.34
CA ALA A 21 -18.46 -23.44 25.40
C ALA A 21 -18.76 -22.89 24.01
N VAL A 22 -19.96 -23.14 23.49
CA VAL A 22 -20.41 -22.63 22.20
C VAL A 22 -20.49 -21.10 22.20
N SER A 23 -21.04 -20.51 23.26
CA SER A 23 -21.13 -19.07 23.41
C SER A 23 -19.75 -18.42 23.48
N GLY A 24 -18.78 -19.04 24.15
CA GLY A 24 -17.40 -18.56 24.22
C GLY A 24 -16.75 -18.52 22.83
N VAL A 25 -16.91 -19.58 22.05
CA VAL A 25 -16.37 -19.62 20.67
C VAL A 25 -17.06 -18.57 19.78
N MET A 26 -18.37 -18.38 19.90
CA MET A 26 -19.06 -17.34 19.13
C MET A 26 -18.55 -15.93 19.44
N VAL A 27 -18.34 -15.60 20.71
CA VAL A 27 -17.85 -14.28 21.10
C VAL A 27 -16.45 -14.02 20.53
N THR A 28 -15.55 -14.99 20.59
CA THR A 28 -14.21 -14.85 20.03
C THR A 28 -14.25 -14.71 18.50
N THR A 29 -15.04 -15.54 17.81
CA THR A 29 -15.17 -15.47 16.36
C THR A 29 -15.76 -14.14 15.87
N VAL A 30 -16.77 -13.62 16.57
CA VAL A 30 -17.34 -12.30 16.24
C VAL A 30 -16.32 -11.19 16.48
N GLY A 31 -15.53 -11.28 17.58
CA GLY A 31 -14.44 -10.35 17.85
C GLY A 31 -13.37 -10.34 16.74
N ASP A 32 -12.95 -11.52 16.31
CA ASP A 32 -11.96 -11.66 15.22
C ASP A 32 -12.47 -11.10 13.88
N ILE A 33 -13.75 -11.32 13.59
CA ILE A 33 -14.39 -10.75 12.39
C ILE A 33 -14.45 -9.22 12.48
N ALA A 34 -14.86 -8.68 13.64
CA ALA A 34 -14.94 -7.24 13.85
C ALA A 34 -13.58 -6.57 13.65
N ASN A 35 -12.52 -7.11 14.25
CA ASN A 35 -11.15 -6.61 14.07
C ASN A 35 -10.71 -6.69 12.60
N SER A 36 -11.01 -7.80 11.92
CA SER A 36 -10.66 -7.96 10.49
C SER A 36 -11.40 -6.97 9.58
N VAL A 37 -12.60 -6.57 9.94
CA VAL A 37 -13.37 -5.55 9.20
C VAL A 37 -12.81 -4.16 9.45
N ASP A 38 -12.44 -3.85 10.69
CA ASP A 38 -11.83 -2.58 11.05
C ASP A 38 -10.47 -2.38 10.35
N ASP A 39 -9.63 -3.42 10.34
CA ASP A 39 -8.32 -3.40 9.64
C ASP A 39 -8.51 -3.16 8.14
N ARG A 40 -9.40 -3.90 7.49
CA ARG A 40 -9.70 -3.72 6.07
C ARG A 40 -10.34 -2.37 5.76
N GLY A 41 -11.18 -1.88 6.65
CA GLY A 41 -11.76 -0.54 6.52
C GLY A 41 -10.70 0.55 6.55
N GLY A 42 -9.70 0.41 7.41
CA GLY A 42 -8.54 1.29 7.48
C GLY A 42 -7.69 1.27 6.20
N ASP A 43 -7.40 0.08 5.68
CA ASP A 43 -6.63 -0.09 4.45
C ASP A 43 -7.35 0.52 3.23
N VAL A 44 -8.65 0.26 3.09
CA VAL A 44 -9.45 0.84 2.00
C VAL A 44 -9.52 2.38 2.11
N ALA A 45 -9.68 2.91 3.32
CA ALA A 45 -9.67 4.36 3.52
C ALA A 45 -8.30 4.96 3.18
N ALA A 46 -7.21 4.29 3.55
CA ALA A 46 -5.85 4.70 3.21
C ALA A 46 -5.60 4.70 1.69
N ASP A 47 -6.11 3.70 0.98
CA ASP A 47 -6.02 3.61 -0.48
C ASP A 47 -6.82 4.73 -1.16
N LEU A 48 -8.04 5.02 -0.70
CA LEU A 48 -8.87 6.10 -1.24
C LEU A 48 -8.29 7.51 -0.99
N ASP A 49 -7.50 7.67 0.05
CA ASP A 49 -6.83 8.93 0.38
C ASP A 49 -5.43 9.07 -0.26
N THR A 50 -4.95 8.03 -0.93
CA THR A 50 -3.69 8.03 -1.67
C THR A 50 -3.97 8.33 -3.14
N ASP A 51 -3.32 9.35 -3.67
CA ASP A 51 -3.39 9.71 -5.10
C ASP A 51 -2.10 10.41 -5.49
N ILE A 52 -1.57 10.08 -6.67
CA ILE A 52 -0.32 10.62 -7.17
C ILE A 52 -0.46 11.02 -8.63
N GLU A 53 0.28 12.02 -9.05
CA GLU A 53 0.34 12.49 -10.43
C GLU A 53 1.81 12.71 -10.84
N ILE A 54 2.22 12.15 -11.97
CA ILE A 54 3.53 12.44 -12.56
C ILE A 54 3.44 13.78 -13.29
N ILE A 55 4.22 14.76 -12.85
CA ILE A 55 4.25 16.12 -13.40
C ILE A 55 5.50 16.40 -14.25
N SER A 56 6.33 15.40 -14.49
CA SER A 56 7.48 15.54 -15.42
C SER A 56 7.01 15.74 -16.85
N ASP A 57 7.61 16.70 -17.53
CA ASP A 57 7.39 16.92 -18.96
C ASP A 57 8.25 15.91 -19.75
N PRO A 58 7.60 14.97 -20.48
CA PRO A 58 8.31 13.95 -21.25
C PRO A 58 9.12 14.49 -22.44
N GLU A 59 8.78 15.68 -22.91
CA GLU A 59 9.43 16.31 -24.08
C GLU A 59 10.59 17.23 -23.69
N SER A 60 10.73 17.56 -22.41
CA SER A 60 11.76 18.51 -21.93
C SER A 60 13.20 17.97 -21.99
N GLY A 61 13.40 16.67 -22.23
CA GLY A 61 14.69 15.99 -22.11
C GLY A 61 15.22 15.90 -20.66
N ALA A 62 14.47 16.39 -19.68
CA ALA A 62 14.86 16.35 -18.26
C ALA A 62 14.57 15.02 -17.59
N VAL A 63 13.78 14.15 -18.25
CA VAL A 63 13.40 12.84 -17.70
C VAL A 63 14.57 11.86 -17.74
N TYR A 64 15.43 11.93 -18.76
CA TYR A 64 16.59 11.06 -18.89
C TYR A 64 17.89 11.83 -18.99
N ASN A 65 18.86 11.47 -18.19
CA ASN A 65 20.21 12.00 -18.23
C ASN A 65 21.18 10.93 -18.75
N ALA A 66 21.56 11.03 -20.04
CA ALA A 66 22.45 10.07 -20.68
C ALA A 66 23.89 10.05 -20.10
N THR A 67 24.34 11.15 -19.47
CA THR A 67 25.68 11.21 -18.87
C THR A 67 25.74 10.46 -17.54
N ARG A 68 24.64 10.45 -16.78
CA ARG A 68 24.53 9.76 -15.48
C ARG A 68 23.81 8.42 -15.57
N GLU A 69 23.19 8.15 -16.74
CA GLU A 69 22.34 6.98 -16.94
C GLU A 69 21.19 6.90 -15.92
N GLU A 70 20.55 8.05 -15.68
CA GLU A 70 19.51 8.23 -14.68
C GLU A 70 18.18 8.64 -15.32
N VAL A 71 17.09 7.99 -14.91
CA VAL A 71 15.72 8.43 -15.17
C VAL A 71 15.20 9.21 -13.97
N THR A 72 14.83 10.46 -14.19
CA THR A 72 14.28 11.33 -13.11
C THR A 72 12.82 11.63 -13.36
N VAL A 73 11.98 11.35 -12.38
CA VAL A 73 10.53 11.59 -12.42
C VAL A 73 10.11 12.44 -11.23
N LEU A 74 9.31 13.46 -11.50
CA LEU A 74 8.68 14.30 -10.49
C LEU A 74 7.24 13.82 -10.26
N VAL A 75 6.93 13.46 -9.03
CA VAL A 75 5.63 12.91 -8.65
C VAL A 75 5.00 13.80 -7.58
N LYS A 76 3.84 14.34 -7.90
CA LYS A 76 3.05 15.18 -6.99
C LYS A 76 2.08 14.30 -6.22
N ASN A 77 2.00 14.51 -4.92
CA ASN A 77 0.94 13.92 -4.09
C ASN A 77 -0.34 14.75 -4.26
N THR A 78 -1.33 14.19 -4.94
CA THR A 78 -2.66 14.79 -5.15
C THR A 78 -3.70 14.26 -4.16
N GLY A 79 -3.33 13.20 -3.41
CA GLY A 79 -4.16 12.62 -2.36
C GLY A 79 -4.27 13.48 -1.11
N ARG A 80 -5.00 12.97 -0.14
CA ARG A 80 -5.23 13.64 1.16
C ARG A 80 -4.23 13.22 2.23
N ARG A 81 -3.53 12.13 2.00
CA ARG A 81 -2.61 11.54 2.95
C ARG A 81 -1.18 12.04 2.74
N THR A 82 -0.45 12.25 3.84
CA THR A 82 0.99 12.44 3.77
C THR A 82 1.67 11.11 3.50
N LEU A 83 2.49 11.06 2.48
CA LEU A 83 3.25 9.88 2.07
C LEU A 83 4.69 9.98 2.58
N ALA A 84 5.34 8.84 2.77
CA ALA A 84 6.76 8.83 3.05
C ALA A 84 7.55 8.84 1.72
N ALA A 85 8.44 9.82 1.56
CA ALA A 85 9.32 9.90 0.40
C ALA A 85 10.52 8.97 0.58
N GLN A 86 10.31 7.67 0.41
CA GLN A 86 11.36 6.66 0.58
C GLN A 86 11.09 5.43 -0.30
N PRO A 87 12.15 4.71 -0.73
CA PRO A 87 12.03 3.57 -1.63
C PRO A 87 11.21 2.38 -1.12
N SER A 88 10.93 2.31 0.19
CA SER A 88 10.07 1.26 0.77
C SER A 88 8.57 1.49 0.57
N VAL A 89 8.17 2.69 0.18
CA VAL A 89 6.76 3.09 -0.01
C VAL A 89 6.42 3.27 -1.49
N VAL A 90 7.43 3.59 -2.28
CA VAL A 90 7.29 3.84 -3.73
C VAL A 90 7.88 2.66 -4.48
N GLU A 91 7.13 2.07 -5.40
CA GLU A 91 7.65 1.06 -6.32
C GLU A 91 7.84 1.67 -7.70
N VAL A 92 8.92 1.31 -8.38
CA VAL A 92 9.24 1.82 -9.71
C VAL A 92 9.40 0.67 -10.69
N LEU A 93 8.79 0.82 -11.86
CA LEU A 93 8.97 -0.08 -12.98
C LEU A 93 9.48 0.71 -14.18
N VAL A 94 10.54 0.23 -14.81
CA VAL A 94 11.04 0.74 -16.10
C VAL A 94 10.79 -0.33 -17.16
N GLU A 95 10.15 0.02 -18.25
CA GLU A 95 9.72 -0.92 -19.31
C GLU A 95 8.86 -2.10 -18.79
N GLY A 96 8.11 -1.87 -17.68
CA GLY A 96 7.32 -2.91 -17.03
C GLY A 96 8.13 -3.90 -16.18
N ARG A 97 9.44 -3.67 -16.04
CA ARG A 97 10.34 -4.44 -15.18
C ARG A 97 10.49 -3.73 -13.85
N TYR A 98 10.31 -4.44 -12.77
CA TYR A 98 10.51 -3.93 -11.42
C TYR A 98 11.97 -3.52 -11.18
N VAL A 99 12.17 -2.33 -10.64
CA VAL A 99 13.47 -1.81 -10.24
C VAL A 99 13.63 -2.03 -8.73
N PRO A 100 14.71 -2.68 -8.28
CA PRO A 100 14.89 -2.89 -6.83
C PRO A 100 15.10 -1.56 -6.10
N SER A 101 14.61 -1.47 -4.87
CA SER A 101 14.65 -0.25 -4.04
C SER A 101 16.05 0.30 -3.77
N SER A 102 17.10 -0.50 -3.99
CA SER A 102 18.50 -0.09 -3.92
C SER A 102 19.01 0.65 -5.19
N ALA A 103 18.25 0.61 -6.28
CA ALA A 103 18.63 1.18 -7.57
C ALA A 103 17.90 2.52 -7.87
N TYR A 104 17.10 3.02 -6.97
CA TYR A 104 16.49 4.33 -7.07
C TYR A 104 16.42 5.03 -5.72
N ASP A 105 16.28 6.35 -5.76
CA ASP A 105 16.10 7.20 -4.60
C ASP A 105 14.81 8.02 -4.71
N VAL A 106 14.20 8.32 -3.57
CA VAL A 106 12.96 9.10 -3.47
C VAL A 106 13.16 10.22 -2.46
N THR A 107 13.04 11.46 -2.90
CA THR A 107 13.28 12.64 -2.06
C THR A 107 12.14 13.64 -2.22
N ALA A 108 11.52 14.08 -1.13
CA ALA A 108 10.59 15.20 -1.15
C ALA A 108 11.36 16.52 -1.37
N LEU A 109 10.83 17.39 -2.27
CA LEU A 109 11.58 18.59 -2.68
C LEU A 109 11.45 19.76 -1.73
N ASP A 110 10.27 19.94 -1.13
CA ASP A 110 9.95 21.16 -0.36
C ASP A 110 9.88 20.93 1.16
N SER A 111 10.00 19.69 1.62
CA SER A 111 9.89 19.34 3.05
C SER A 111 10.38 17.92 3.30
N ASP A 112 10.61 17.58 4.58
CA ASP A 112 10.99 16.21 4.99
C ASP A 112 9.85 15.18 4.80
N ALA A 113 8.65 15.63 4.41
CA ALA A 113 7.48 14.78 4.23
C ALA A 113 6.76 15.11 2.90
N TRP A 114 6.35 14.10 2.19
CA TRP A 114 5.64 14.22 0.92
C TRP A 114 4.13 14.42 1.19
N ARG A 115 3.77 15.68 1.48
CA ARG A 115 2.42 16.11 1.84
C ARG A 115 1.55 16.32 0.60
N THR A 116 0.23 16.40 0.82
CA THR A 116 -0.73 16.84 -0.20
C THR A 116 -0.25 18.11 -0.89
N GLY A 117 -0.21 18.09 -2.21
CA GLY A 117 0.21 19.20 -3.07
C GLY A 117 1.73 19.36 -3.22
N THR A 118 2.56 18.63 -2.47
CA THR A 118 4.03 18.67 -2.61
C THR A 118 4.55 17.61 -3.57
N VAL A 119 5.78 17.77 -4.01
CA VAL A 119 6.42 16.96 -5.05
C VAL A 119 7.55 16.14 -4.46
N ALA A 120 7.61 14.86 -4.82
CA ALA A 120 8.78 14.02 -4.63
C ALA A 120 9.52 13.82 -5.95
N ARG A 121 10.84 13.77 -5.87
CA ARG A 121 11.73 13.40 -6.97
C ARG A 121 12.08 11.93 -6.81
N VAL A 122 11.85 11.17 -7.86
CA VAL A 122 12.28 9.78 -7.98
C VAL A 122 13.42 9.74 -8.99
N VAL A 123 14.59 9.28 -8.58
CA VAL A 123 15.78 9.14 -9.43
C VAL A 123 16.11 7.66 -9.54
N VAL A 124 16.03 7.12 -10.73
CA VAL A 124 16.29 5.71 -11.02
C VAL A 124 17.62 5.58 -11.74
N ASN A 125 18.54 4.82 -11.15
CA ASN A 125 19.85 4.54 -11.73
C ASN A 125 19.70 3.38 -12.73
N GLU A 126 19.24 3.68 -13.92
CA GLU A 126 19.04 2.70 -14.99
C GLU A 126 19.36 3.32 -16.36
N SER A 127 20.22 2.63 -17.11
CA SER A 127 20.55 2.98 -18.48
C SER A 127 19.44 2.50 -19.42
N VAL A 128 18.93 3.41 -20.24
CA VAL A 128 17.95 3.11 -21.28
C VAL A 128 18.54 3.40 -22.66
N ALA A 129 18.21 2.57 -23.65
CA ALA A 129 18.66 2.74 -25.03
C ALA A 129 18.00 3.98 -25.67
N ALA A 130 18.44 4.38 -26.89
CA ALA A 130 17.71 5.42 -27.63
C ALA A 130 16.34 4.90 -28.10
N GLY A 131 15.28 5.67 -27.88
CA GLY A 131 13.93 5.31 -28.30
C GLY A 131 12.82 5.74 -27.36
N ASP A 132 11.66 5.13 -27.52
CA ASP A 132 10.49 5.38 -26.68
C ASP A 132 10.50 4.46 -25.46
N HIS A 133 10.35 5.05 -24.28
CA HIS A 133 10.39 4.36 -22.98
C HIS A 133 9.18 4.70 -22.12
N ARG A 134 8.98 3.89 -21.10
CA ARG A 134 7.99 4.15 -20.06
C ARG A 134 8.54 3.86 -18.67
N VAL A 135 8.24 4.75 -17.75
CA VAL A 135 8.45 4.57 -16.33
C VAL A 135 7.10 4.58 -15.62
N THR A 136 6.90 3.66 -14.73
CA THR A 136 5.68 3.56 -13.91
C THR A 136 6.06 3.70 -12.45
N VAL A 137 5.36 4.57 -11.76
CA VAL A 137 5.50 4.77 -10.31
C VAL A 137 4.24 4.25 -9.64
N VAL A 138 4.40 3.47 -8.58
CA VAL A 138 3.30 2.86 -7.83
C VAL A 138 3.46 3.25 -6.36
N VAL A 139 2.38 3.71 -5.75
CA VAL A 139 2.30 4.03 -4.31
C VAL A 139 0.99 3.50 -3.76
N GLY A 140 1.07 2.45 -2.93
CA GLY A 140 -0.13 1.74 -2.48
C GLY A 140 -0.87 1.09 -3.66
N SER A 141 -2.13 1.46 -3.84
CA SER A 141 -2.96 1.00 -4.98
C SER A 141 -2.85 1.89 -6.23
N GLU A 142 -2.29 3.11 -6.08
CA GLU A 142 -2.20 4.08 -7.17
C GLU A 142 -1.00 3.80 -8.08
N ARG A 143 -1.23 4.00 -9.38
CA ARG A 143 -0.25 3.72 -10.42
C ARG A 143 -0.29 4.79 -11.50
N GLU A 144 0.85 5.46 -11.68
CA GLU A 144 1.02 6.46 -12.73
C GLU A 144 2.14 6.06 -13.70
N THR A 145 1.93 6.28 -14.99
CA THR A 145 2.88 5.92 -16.03
C THR A 145 3.22 7.11 -16.92
N LEU A 146 4.50 7.42 -17.01
CA LEU A 146 5.06 8.41 -17.92
C LEU A 146 5.73 7.70 -19.11
N ARG A 147 5.41 8.14 -20.34
CA ARG A 147 6.13 7.77 -21.55
C ARG A 147 7.04 8.91 -21.94
N PHE A 148 8.29 8.61 -22.22
CA PHE A 148 9.30 9.59 -22.61
C PHE A 148 10.19 9.04 -23.71
N ARG A 149 10.94 9.91 -24.35
CA ARG A 149 11.87 9.54 -25.42
C ARG A 149 13.27 10.02 -25.08
N THR A 150 14.26 9.16 -25.38
CA THR A 150 15.70 9.45 -25.23
C THR A 150 16.34 9.69 -26.59
#